data_262745a89ee346f236983af91cbb7d87
#
_entry.id   262745a89ee346f236983af91cbb7d87
#
_cell.length_a   1.000
_cell.length_b   1.000
_cell.length_c   1.000
_cell.angle_alpha   90.00
_cell.angle_beta   90.00
_cell.angle_gamma   90.00
#
_symmetry.space_group_name_H-M   'P 1'
#
loop_
_entity.id
_entity.type
_entity.pdbx_description
1 polymer ?
#
loop_
_entity_poly.entity_id
_entity_poly.type
_entity_poly.pdbx_seq_one_letter_code
_entity_poly.pdbx_strand_id
1 'polypeptide(L)'
;NCFVFNIDDKMKKSSLDKQKKNKMWGGRFSSSSSELMEEFNSSIQFDKLLYVEDIDGSIVHSEMLFKQKIISKNEFLSIKSGLEQIKKEISNNKFNYSTKLEDIHMNIENRLVEIIGDIGKKLHTARSRNDQVATDIKLWLRKKIDHIELSLKNLQRTLIEKSEIYYDIFMPGYTHLQVGQPVTFGHHLLAYVEM
;
A
#
# COMPACT_ATOMS: atom_id res chain seq x y z
N ASN A 1 -4.34 61.44 -24.70
CA ASN A 1 -5.09 60.35 -24.08
C ASN A 1 -4.25 59.10 -24.08
N CYS A 2 -3.90 58.67 -22.89
CA CYS A 2 -2.92 57.66 -22.58
C CYS A 2 -3.30 56.27 -23.09
N PHE A 3 -2.37 55.62 -23.75
CA PHE A 3 -2.29 54.18 -23.86
C PHE A 3 -1.45 53.66 -22.69
N VAL A 4 -2.08 53.03 -21.72
CA VAL A 4 -1.40 52.21 -20.73
C VAL A 4 -1.51 50.76 -21.17
N PHE A 5 -0.43 50.23 -21.75
CA PHE A 5 -0.28 48.81 -22.05
C PHE A 5 0.04 48.07 -20.73
N ASN A 6 -0.85 47.21 -20.34
CA ASN A 6 -0.79 46.43 -19.10
C ASN A 6 0.23 45.29 -19.28
N ILE A 7 1.44 45.44 -18.72
CA ILE A 7 2.52 44.44 -18.76
C ILE A 7 2.20 43.23 -17.87
N ASP A 8 1.23 43.36 -16.98
CA ASP A 8 0.84 42.29 -16.03
C ASP A 8 0.11 41.10 -16.68
N ASP A 9 -0.55 41.29 -17.82
CA ASP A 9 -1.28 40.19 -18.49
C ASP A 9 -0.37 39.20 -19.21
N LYS A 10 0.83 39.61 -19.65
CA LYS A 10 1.78 38.68 -20.27
C LYS A 10 2.53 37.81 -19.27
N MET A 11 2.77 38.30 -18.07
CA MET A 11 3.42 37.49 -17.01
C MET A 11 2.48 36.46 -16.42
N LYS A 12 1.18 36.75 -16.28
CA LYS A 12 0.17 35.77 -15.80
C LYS A 12 -0.07 34.62 -16.81
N LYS A 13 0.00 34.87 -18.11
CA LYS A 13 -0.11 33.79 -19.12
C LYS A 13 1.10 32.86 -19.14
N SER A 14 2.32 33.35 -18.87
CA SER A 14 3.52 32.51 -18.86
C SER A 14 3.64 31.62 -17.63
N SER A 15 3.06 32.01 -16.48
CA SER A 15 3.02 31.19 -15.27
C SER A 15 1.93 30.11 -15.32
N LEU A 16 0.81 30.38 -15.98
CA LEU A 16 -0.26 29.41 -16.22
C LEU A 16 0.14 28.29 -17.21
N ASP A 17 0.95 28.60 -18.21
CA ASP A 17 1.44 27.59 -19.16
C ASP A 17 2.52 26.66 -18.57
N LYS A 18 3.27 27.10 -17.54
CA LYS A 18 4.27 26.26 -16.86
C LYS A 18 3.64 25.24 -15.89
N GLN A 19 2.45 25.50 -15.36
CA GLN A 19 1.74 24.54 -14.49
C GLN A 19 1.04 23.42 -15.27
N LYS A 20 0.82 23.57 -16.57
CA LYS A 20 0.14 22.57 -17.42
C LYS A 20 0.98 21.34 -17.80
N LYS A 21 2.30 21.33 -17.52
CA LYS A 21 3.22 20.31 -18.09
C LYS A 21 3.42 19.05 -17.29
N ASN A 22 2.85 18.89 -16.07
CA ASN A 22 3.19 17.74 -15.20
C ASN A 22 2.00 17.00 -14.58
N LYS A 23 0.87 16.81 -15.29
CA LYS A 23 -0.16 15.89 -14.80
C LYS A 23 -0.14 14.59 -15.61
N MET A 24 0.14 13.47 -14.94
CA MET A 24 0.03 12.12 -15.53
C MET A 24 -1.40 11.84 -16.01
N TRP A 25 -2.41 12.50 -15.41
CA TRP A 25 -3.82 12.40 -15.74
C TRP A 25 -4.40 13.82 -15.96
N GLY A 26 -4.42 14.28 -17.16
CA GLY A 26 -4.97 15.62 -17.50
C GLY A 26 -6.20 15.55 -18.42
N GLY A 27 -6.25 14.59 -19.30
CA GLY A 27 -7.36 14.36 -20.23
C GLY A 27 -7.95 15.64 -20.82
N ARG A 28 -9.26 15.78 -20.72
CA ARG A 28 -10.06 16.92 -21.24
C ARG A 28 -10.17 18.10 -20.26
N PHE A 29 -9.65 17.96 -19.03
CA PHE A 29 -9.82 19.00 -18.00
C PHE A 29 -8.79 20.12 -18.19
N SER A 30 -9.29 21.35 -18.21
CA SER A 30 -8.46 22.58 -18.34
C SER A 30 -8.01 23.14 -16.98
N SER A 31 -8.68 22.74 -15.88
CA SER A 31 -8.36 23.19 -14.51
C SER A 31 -7.70 22.09 -13.69
N SER A 32 -6.87 22.46 -12.74
CA SER A 32 -6.34 21.55 -11.73
C SER A 32 -7.43 21.24 -10.69
N SER A 33 -7.34 20.07 -10.04
CA SER A 33 -8.12 19.76 -8.83
C SER A 33 -7.85 20.81 -7.75
N SER A 34 -8.85 21.10 -6.90
CA SER A 34 -8.64 21.94 -5.73
C SER A 34 -7.81 21.17 -4.69
N GLU A 35 -7.06 21.89 -3.83
CA GLU A 35 -6.29 21.26 -2.74
C GLU A 35 -7.19 20.42 -1.84
N LEU A 36 -8.40 20.88 -1.55
CA LEU A 36 -9.41 20.13 -0.77
C LEU A 36 -9.78 18.80 -1.43
N MET A 37 -9.91 18.77 -2.75
CA MET A 37 -10.23 17.54 -3.50
C MET A 37 -9.02 16.58 -3.49
N GLU A 38 -7.81 17.09 -3.61
CA GLU A 38 -6.58 16.28 -3.54
C GLU A 38 -6.43 15.65 -2.14
N GLU A 39 -6.72 16.39 -1.08
CA GLU A 39 -6.71 15.90 0.29
C GLU A 39 -7.81 14.86 0.54
N PHE A 40 -9.04 15.14 0.08
CA PHE A 40 -10.19 14.25 0.25
C PHE A 40 -10.01 12.90 -0.45
N ASN A 41 -9.40 12.89 -1.64
CA ASN A 41 -9.18 11.67 -2.42
C ASN A 41 -7.91 10.91 -2.01
N SER A 42 -7.02 11.52 -1.22
CA SER A 42 -5.74 10.91 -0.88
C SER A 42 -5.89 9.73 0.07
N SER A 43 -5.38 8.56 -0.36
CA SER A 43 -5.31 7.33 0.43
C SER A 43 -3.89 6.97 0.90
N ILE A 44 -2.88 7.74 0.48
CA ILE A 44 -1.46 7.44 0.74
C ILE A 44 -1.11 7.23 2.21
N GLN A 45 -1.87 7.82 3.14
CA GLN A 45 -1.59 7.70 4.57
C GLN A 45 -1.74 6.27 5.08
N PHE A 46 -2.61 5.45 4.49
CA PHE A 46 -2.86 4.06 4.88
C PHE A 46 -2.48 3.05 3.79
N ASP A 47 -2.65 3.34 2.50
CA ASP A 47 -2.37 2.39 1.44
C ASP A 47 -0.86 2.22 1.15
N LYS A 48 -0.01 3.11 1.67
CA LYS A 48 1.46 2.90 1.67
C LYS A 48 1.89 1.56 2.25
N LEU A 49 1.05 0.91 3.04
CA LEU A 49 1.30 -0.43 3.58
C LEU A 49 1.27 -1.53 2.51
N LEU A 50 0.70 -1.25 1.34
CA LEU A 50 0.59 -2.19 0.22
C LEU A 50 1.79 -2.14 -0.74
N TYR A 51 2.81 -1.32 -0.47
CA TYR A 51 3.92 -1.10 -1.42
C TYR A 51 4.65 -2.38 -1.85
N VAL A 52 4.73 -3.37 -0.96
CA VAL A 52 5.38 -4.65 -1.27
C VAL A 52 4.57 -5.41 -2.31
N GLU A 53 3.27 -5.50 -2.11
CA GLU A 53 2.33 -6.22 -2.97
C GLU A 53 2.20 -5.53 -4.32
N ASP A 54 2.11 -4.20 -4.33
CA ASP A 54 2.04 -3.42 -5.57
C ASP A 54 3.31 -3.60 -6.42
N ILE A 55 4.48 -3.52 -5.81
CA ILE A 55 5.75 -3.70 -6.53
C ILE A 55 5.87 -5.13 -7.05
N ASP A 56 5.59 -6.14 -6.23
CA ASP A 56 5.67 -7.54 -6.62
C ASP A 56 4.66 -7.85 -7.76
N GLY A 57 3.41 -7.37 -7.63
CA GLY A 57 2.38 -7.48 -8.68
C GLY A 57 2.77 -6.75 -9.97
N SER A 58 3.36 -5.56 -9.86
CA SER A 58 3.82 -4.75 -10.99
C SER A 58 5.00 -5.40 -11.74
N ILE A 59 5.92 -6.06 -11.03
CA ILE A 59 6.99 -6.85 -11.65
C ILE A 59 6.41 -8.00 -12.47
N VAL A 60 5.48 -8.76 -11.90
CA VAL A 60 4.81 -9.87 -12.61
C VAL A 60 4.01 -9.38 -13.80
N HIS A 61 3.30 -8.25 -13.67
CA HIS A 61 2.57 -7.63 -14.77
C HIS A 61 3.51 -7.23 -15.92
N SER A 62 4.64 -6.60 -15.61
CA SER A 62 5.64 -6.22 -16.62
C SER A 62 6.29 -7.44 -17.29
N GLU A 63 6.48 -8.55 -16.55
CA GLU A 63 6.95 -9.82 -17.11
C GLU A 63 5.93 -10.40 -18.10
N MET A 64 4.64 -10.35 -17.78
CA MET A 64 3.57 -10.77 -18.67
C MET A 64 3.56 -9.92 -19.96
N LEU A 65 3.67 -8.58 -19.84
CA LEU A 65 3.76 -7.70 -21.01
C LEU A 65 4.95 -8.06 -21.92
N PHE A 66 6.08 -8.41 -21.33
CA PHE A 66 7.25 -8.89 -22.09
C PHE A 66 6.97 -10.23 -22.75
N LYS A 67 6.43 -11.22 -22.04
CA LYS A 67 6.10 -12.55 -22.58
C LYS A 67 5.09 -12.47 -23.74
N GLN A 68 4.17 -11.51 -23.67
CA GLN A 68 3.21 -11.22 -24.74
C GLN A 68 3.78 -10.33 -25.86
N LYS A 69 5.07 -9.97 -25.81
CA LYS A 69 5.75 -9.13 -26.79
C LYS A 69 5.17 -7.70 -26.91
N ILE A 70 4.51 -7.21 -25.88
CA ILE A 70 3.98 -5.84 -25.79
C ILE A 70 5.10 -4.87 -25.46
N ILE A 71 6.04 -5.26 -24.61
CA ILE A 71 7.27 -4.54 -24.31
C ILE A 71 8.48 -5.42 -24.65
N SER A 72 9.62 -4.77 -24.87
CA SER A 72 10.88 -5.46 -25.14
C SER A 72 11.50 -6.02 -23.84
N LYS A 73 12.46 -6.94 -23.97
CA LYS A 73 13.22 -7.49 -22.82
C LYS A 73 13.96 -6.39 -22.06
N ASN A 74 14.54 -5.43 -22.76
CA ASN A 74 15.29 -4.32 -22.13
C ASN A 74 14.36 -3.42 -21.32
N GLU A 75 13.16 -3.13 -21.83
CA GLU A 75 12.15 -2.35 -21.10
C GLU A 75 11.67 -3.08 -19.85
N PHE A 76 11.39 -4.38 -19.94
CA PHE A 76 11.05 -5.21 -18.78
C PHE A 76 12.16 -5.17 -17.72
N LEU A 77 13.42 -5.39 -18.10
CA LEU A 77 14.53 -5.37 -17.15
C LEU A 77 14.72 -3.99 -16.50
N SER A 78 14.54 -2.91 -17.26
CA SER A 78 14.58 -1.56 -16.70
C SER A 78 13.46 -1.30 -15.71
N ILE A 79 12.21 -1.69 -16.02
CA ILE A 79 11.06 -1.57 -15.12
C ILE A 79 11.30 -2.39 -13.85
N LYS A 80 11.72 -3.64 -13.97
CA LYS A 80 11.99 -4.52 -12.83
C LYS A 80 13.06 -3.91 -11.91
N SER A 81 14.19 -3.49 -12.48
CA SER A 81 15.28 -2.87 -11.70
C SER A 81 14.84 -1.59 -10.99
N GLY A 82 14.06 -0.72 -11.67
CA GLY A 82 13.52 0.49 -11.09
C GLY A 82 12.56 0.21 -9.93
N LEU A 83 11.67 -0.77 -10.08
CA LEU A 83 10.75 -1.19 -9.01
C LEU A 83 11.48 -1.80 -7.81
N GLU A 84 12.51 -2.62 -8.03
CA GLU A 84 13.36 -3.18 -6.96
C GLU A 84 14.12 -2.09 -6.21
N GLN A 85 14.59 -1.05 -6.93
CA GLN A 85 15.19 0.13 -6.31
C GLN A 85 14.20 0.87 -5.43
N ILE A 86 12.98 1.14 -5.91
CA ILE A 86 11.91 1.79 -5.15
C ILE A 86 11.59 0.99 -3.88
N LYS A 87 11.46 -0.34 -3.99
CA LYS A 87 11.23 -1.22 -2.85
C LYS A 87 12.30 -1.04 -1.76
N LYS A 88 13.57 -0.89 -2.15
CA LYS A 88 14.67 -0.61 -1.22
C LYS A 88 14.60 0.81 -0.65
N GLU A 89 14.22 1.81 -1.45
CA GLU A 89 14.04 3.18 -0.97
C GLU A 89 12.96 3.24 0.13
N ILE A 90 11.82 2.57 -0.07
CA ILE A 90 10.72 2.51 0.90
C ILE A 90 11.15 1.75 2.16
N SER A 91 11.74 0.56 2.02
CA SER A 91 12.17 -0.26 3.17
C SER A 91 13.23 0.42 4.04
N ASN A 92 14.03 1.30 3.46
CA ASN A 92 15.06 2.09 4.15
C ASN A 92 14.56 3.47 4.64
N ASN A 93 13.26 3.75 4.55
CA ASN A 93 12.65 5.05 4.89
C ASN A 93 13.26 6.24 4.13
N LYS A 94 13.68 6.01 2.88
CA LYS A 94 14.27 7.05 1.99
C LYS A 94 13.31 7.51 0.89
N PHE A 95 12.10 6.98 0.86
CA PHE A 95 11.09 7.32 -0.13
C PHE A 95 10.23 8.50 0.34
N ASN A 96 10.07 9.50 -0.52
CA ASN A 96 9.24 10.67 -0.23
C ASN A 96 7.83 10.48 -0.81
N TYR A 97 6.85 10.33 0.08
CA TYR A 97 5.45 10.25 -0.30
C TYR A 97 4.88 11.63 -0.59
N SER A 98 4.09 11.73 -1.64
CA SER A 98 3.36 12.94 -2.03
C SER A 98 1.86 12.73 -1.95
N THR A 99 1.15 13.51 -1.16
CA THR A 99 -0.33 13.51 -1.09
C THR A 99 -0.97 13.98 -2.40
N LYS A 100 -0.25 14.77 -3.21
CA LYS A 100 -0.71 15.19 -4.53
C LYS A 100 -0.81 14.06 -5.55
N LEU A 101 -0.20 12.93 -5.25
CA LEU A 101 -0.23 11.71 -6.07
C LEU A 101 -1.27 10.70 -5.56
N GLU A 102 -2.20 11.14 -4.72
CA GLU A 102 -3.35 10.40 -4.21
C GLU A 102 -3.01 9.10 -3.46
N ASP A 103 -2.43 8.10 -4.12
CA ASP A 103 -2.24 6.74 -3.62
C ASP A 103 -0.77 6.26 -3.73
N ILE A 104 -0.47 5.09 -3.15
CA ILE A 104 0.85 4.47 -3.20
C ILE A 104 1.23 4.11 -4.63
N HIS A 105 0.28 3.71 -5.44
CA HIS A 105 0.50 3.24 -6.81
C HIS A 105 1.00 4.38 -7.69
N MET A 106 0.37 5.56 -7.64
CA MET A 106 0.83 6.76 -8.34
C MET A 106 2.18 7.25 -7.83
N ASN A 107 2.43 7.17 -6.52
CA ASN A 107 3.72 7.52 -5.95
C ASN A 107 4.83 6.60 -6.50
N ILE A 108 4.60 5.30 -6.57
CA ILE A 108 5.54 4.32 -7.14
C ILE A 108 5.71 4.54 -8.65
N GLU A 109 4.62 4.71 -9.41
CA GLU A 109 4.67 4.95 -10.86
C GLU A 109 5.42 6.25 -11.19
N ASN A 110 5.15 7.33 -10.45
CA ASN A 110 5.87 8.60 -10.64
C ASN A 110 7.37 8.44 -10.35
N ARG A 111 7.72 7.80 -9.25
CA ARG A 111 9.12 7.54 -8.89
C ARG A 111 9.81 6.65 -9.93
N LEU A 112 9.11 5.66 -10.47
CA LEU A 112 9.63 4.82 -11.53
C LEU A 112 9.98 5.64 -12.79
N VAL A 113 9.09 6.56 -13.19
CA VAL A 113 9.35 7.47 -14.31
C VAL A 113 10.54 8.40 -14.04
N GLU A 114 10.74 8.86 -12.80
CA GLU A 114 11.92 9.64 -12.43
C GLU A 114 13.23 8.84 -12.60
N ILE A 115 13.21 7.52 -12.29
CA ILE A 115 14.40 6.65 -12.35
C ILE A 115 14.71 6.22 -13.79
N ILE A 116 13.71 5.76 -14.54
CA ILE A 116 13.91 5.11 -15.85
C ILE A 116 13.32 5.89 -17.04
N GLY A 117 12.78 7.08 -16.80
CA GLY A 117 12.20 7.92 -17.84
C GLY A 117 10.89 7.38 -18.41
N ASP A 118 10.60 7.68 -19.68
CA ASP A 118 9.32 7.34 -20.34
C ASP A 118 9.02 5.84 -20.42
N ILE A 119 10.01 4.97 -20.25
CA ILE A 119 9.81 3.52 -20.17
C ILE A 119 8.91 3.16 -18.97
N GLY A 120 9.01 3.91 -17.87
CA GLY A 120 8.19 3.72 -16.68
C GLY A 120 6.68 3.84 -16.93
N LYS A 121 6.28 4.69 -17.87
CA LYS A 121 4.87 4.89 -18.26
C LYS A 121 4.25 3.64 -18.91
N LYS A 122 5.07 2.74 -19.48
CA LYS A 122 4.59 1.49 -20.10
C LYS A 122 4.11 0.47 -19.08
N LEU A 123 4.46 0.61 -17.79
CA LEU A 123 4.02 -0.29 -16.75
C LEU A 123 2.49 -0.37 -16.65
N HIS A 124 1.79 0.74 -16.86
CA HIS A 124 0.32 0.80 -16.77
C HIS A 124 -0.42 0.24 -18.00
N THR A 125 0.29 -0.27 -18.99
CA THR A 125 -0.30 -0.83 -20.23
C THR A 125 -1.25 -1.99 -19.89
N ALA A 126 -2.48 -1.94 -20.43
CA ALA A 126 -3.52 -2.95 -20.24
C ALA A 126 -3.86 -3.24 -18.76
N ARG A 127 -3.76 -2.25 -17.89
CA ARG A 127 -4.04 -2.36 -16.45
C ARG A 127 -5.03 -1.27 -16.02
N SER A 128 -5.95 -1.62 -15.12
CA SER A 128 -6.79 -0.66 -14.41
C SER A 128 -6.31 -0.52 -12.97
N ARG A 129 -6.45 0.67 -12.38
CA ARG A 129 -6.19 0.88 -10.96
C ARG A 129 -7.06 -0.03 -10.09
N ASN A 130 -8.28 -0.33 -10.52
CA ASN A 130 -9.21 -1.17 -9.78
C ASN A 130 -8.72 -2.61 -9.63
N ASP A 131 -8.22 -3.24 -10.71
CA ASP A 131 -7.67 -4.60 -10.64
C ASP A 131 -6.34 -4.65 -9.89
N GLN A 132 -5.53 -3.61 -9.98
CA GLN A 132 -4.28 -3.44 -9.25
C GLN A 132 -4.53 -3.43 -7.75
N VAL A 133 -5.36 -2.51 -7.26
CA VAL A 133 -5.70 -2.37 -5.83
C VAL A 133 -6.32 -3.65 -5.28
N ALA A 134 -7.28 -4.26 -6.01
CA ALA A 134 -7.93 -5.49 -5.58
C ALA A 134 -6.94 -6.67 -5.46
N THR A 135 -5.96 -6.74 -6.35
CA THR A 135 -4.91 -7.76 -6.31
C THR A 135 -3.99 -7.56 -5.12
N ASP A 136 -3.55 -6.32 -4.90
CA ASP A 136 -2.63 -5.97 -3.80
C ASP A 136 -3.25 -6.25 -2.44
N ILE A 137 -4.52 -5.86 -2.24
CA ILE A 137 -5.25 -6.16 -1.00
C ILE A 137 -5.35 -7.68 -0.78
N LYS A 138 -5.64 -8.48 -1.82
CA LYS A 138 -5.71 -9.94 -1.70
C LYS A 138 -4.35 -10.55 -1.35
N LEU A 139 -3.28 -10.08 -1.96
CA LEU A 139 -1.92 -10.55 -1.66
C LEU A 139 -1.52 -10.19 -0.23
N TRP A 140 -1.78 -8.96 0.19
CA TRP A 140 -1.52 -8.49 1.55
C TRP A 140 -2.33 -9.28 2.58
N LEU A 141 -3.62 -9.48 2.34
CA LEU A 141 -4.51 -10.22 3.23
C LEU A 141 -4.05 -11.67 3.42
N ARG A 142 -3.64 -12.36 2.35
CA ARG A 142 -3.09 -13.72 2.44
C ARG A 142 -1.88 -13.79 3.38
N LYS A 143 -0.92 -12.88 3.21
CA LYS A 143 0.26 -12.81 4.10
C LYS A 143 -0.12 -12.50 5.55
N LYS A 144 -1.15 -11.66 5.76
CA LYS A 144 -1.64 -11.35 7.12
C LYS A 144 -2.35 -12.52 7.77
N ILE A 145 -3.11 -13.30 7.00
CA ILE A 145 -3.74 -14.53 7.49
C ILE A 145 -2.67 -15.52 7.97
N ASP A 146 -1.63 -15.78 7.18
CA ASP A 146 -0.53 -16.66 7.55
C ASP A 146 0.16 -16.19 8.86
N HIS A 147 0.35 -14.87 9.01
CA HIS A 147 0.93 -14.30 10.23
C HIS A 147 0.01 -14.45 11.46
N ILE A 148 -1.30 -14.22 11.29
CA ILE A 148 -2.30 -14.39 12.36
C ILE A 148 -2.36 -15.88 12.79
N GLU A 149 -2.38 -16.79 11.82
CA GLU A 149 -2.36 -18.24 12.10
C GLU A 149 -1.15 -18.63 12.95
N LEU A 150 0.04 -18.15 12.59
CA LEU A 150 1.25 -18.41 13.37
C LEU A 150 1.15 -17.84 14.79
N SER A 151 0.60 -16.64 14.93
CA SER A 151 0.42 -15.99 16.24
C SER A 151 -0.55 -16.75 17.13
N LEU A 152 -1.67 -17.23 16.56
CA LEU A 152 -2.64 -18.07 17.26
C LEU A 152 -2.03 -19.39 17.72
N LYS A 153 -1.28 -20.08 16.86
CA LYS A 153 -0.57 -21.31 17.21
C LYS A 153 0.42 -21.11 18.36
N ASN A 154 1.13 -19.99 18.36
CA ASN A 154 2.06 -19.64 19.44
C ASN A 154 1.32 -19.38 20.76
N LEU A 155 0.19 -18.67 20.71
CA LEU A 155 -0.66 -18.44 21.88
C LEU A 155 -1.19 -19.77 22.45
N GLN A 156 -1.76 -20.64 21.61
CA GLN A 156 -2.25 -21.95 22.02
C GLN A 156 -1.14 -22.78 22.68
N ARG A 157 0.05 -22.84 22.08
CA ARG A 157 1.20 -23.56 22.65
C ARG A 157 1.55 -23.03 24.04
N THR A 158 1.63 -21.72 24.21
CA THR A 158 1.92 -21.10 25.50
C THR A 158 0.85 -21.43 26.55
N LEU A 159 -0.43 -21.42 26.18
CA LEU A 159 -1.53 -21.78 27.06
C LEU A 159 -1.46 -23.26 27.47
N ILE A 160 -1.14 -24.17 26.54
CA ILE A 160 -0.96 -25.60 26.84
C ILE A 160 0.21 -25.81 27.80
N GLU A 161 1.38 -25.24 27.50
CA GLU A 161 2.57 -25.32 28.39
C GLU A 161 2.25 -24.81 29.82
N LYS A 162 1.52 -23.71 29.93
CA LYS A 162 1.09 -23.18 31.22
C LYS A 162 0.05 -24.08 31.91
N SER A 163 -0.86 -24.69 31.15
CA SER A 163 -1.85 -25.61 31.72
C SER A 163 -1.20 -26.87 32.28
N GLU A 164 -0.13 -27.37 31.66
CA GLU A 164 0.66 -28.50 32.18
C GLU A 164 1.39 -28.14 33.48
N ILE A 165 1.87 -26.91 33.65
CA ILE A 165 2.54 -26.45 34.88
C ILE A 165 1.53 -26.27 36.01
N TYR A 166 0.30 -25.84 35.73
CA TYR A 166 -0.71 -25.45 36.71
C TYR A 166 -1.92 -26.38 36.73
N TYR A 167 -1.77 -27.65 36.33
CA TYR A 167 -2.86 -28.60 36.21
C TYR A 167 -3.53 -28.93 37.54
N ASP A 168 -2.80 -28.86 38.66
CA ASP A 168 -3.23 -29.20 40.02
C ASP A 168 -3.51 -27.97 40.91
N ILE A 169 -3.35 -26.75 40.38
CA ILE A 169 -3.61 -25.53 41.14
C ILE A 169 -5.09 -25.19 41.09
N PHE A 170 -5.76 -25.32 42.26
CA PHE A 170 -7.17 -25.03 42.43
C PHE A 170 -7.46 -23.55 42.53
N MET A 171 -8.54 -23.13 41.89
CA MET A 171 -9.09 -21.77 41.94
C MET A 171 -10.62 -21.81 41.97
N PRO A 172 -11.30 -20.76 42.48
CA PRO A 172 -12.76 -20.71 42.44
C PRO A 172 -13.25 -20.46 41.02
N GLY A 173 -14.16 -21.29 40.54
CA GLY A 173 -14.95 -21.02 39.33
C GLY A 173 -16.17 -20.19 39.69
N TYR A 174 -16.48 -19.16 38.89
CA TYR A 174 -17.57 -18.21 39.14
C TYR A 174 -18.70 -18.37 38.15
N THR A 175 -19.95 -18.24 38.67
CA THR A 175 -21.13 -18.00 37.83
C THR A 175 -21.89 -16.81 38.42
N HIS A 176 -22.31 -15.88 37.57
CA HIS A 176 -23.04 -14.67 37.99
C HIS A 176 -22.34 -13.90 39.14
N LEU A 177 -21.02 -13.81 39.09
CA LEU A 177 -20.17 -13.20 40.13
C LEU A 177 -20.20 -13.91 41.48
N GLN A 178 -20.75 -15.14 41.55
CA GLN A 178 -20.80 -16.01 42.74
C GLN A 178 -19.86 -17.19 42.55
N VAL A 179 -19.25 -17.64 43.64
CA VAL A 179 -18.45 -18.87 43.63
C VAL A 179 -19.35 -20.05 43.34
N GLY A 180 -19.11 -20.77 42.26
CA GLY A 180 -19.89 -21.91 41.82
C GLY A 180 -19.27 -23.26 42.21
N GLN A 181 -18.02 -23.49 41.75
CA GLN A 181 -17.33 -24.76 41.97
C GLN A 181 -15.81 -24.58 41.94
N PRO A 182 -15.01 -25.49 42.51
CA PRO A 182 -13.58 -25.50 42.32
C PRO A 182 -13.25 -25.93 40.87
N VAL A 183 -12.28 -25.24 40.26
CA VAL A 183 -11.67 -25.60 38.98
C VAL A 183 -10.16 -25.54 39.12
N THR A 184 -9.41 -26.21 38.24
CA THR A 184 -7.97 -26.02 38.22
C THR A 184 -7.61 -24.89 37.27
N PHE A 185 -6.51 -24.19 37.52
CA PHE A 185 -6.03 -23.13 36.65
C PHE A 185 -5.62 -23.67 35.28
N GLY A 186 -5.02 -24.88 35.25
CA GLY A 186 -4.73 -25.55 33.97
C GLY A 186 -5.99 -25.82 33.15
N HIS A 187 -7.08 -26.33 33.77
CA HIS A 187 -8.36 -26.52 33.07
C HIS A 187 -8.94 -25.21 32.55
N HIS A 188 -8.85 -24.13 33.34
CA HIS A 188 -9.28 -22.80 32.90
C HIS A 188 -8.52 -22.31 31.65
N LEU A 189 -7.19 -22.50 31.58
CA LEU A 189 -6.38 -22.11 30.41
C LEU A 189 -6.73 -22.92 29.16
N LEU A 190 -7.03 -24.22 29.31
CA LEU A 190 -7.40 -25.07 28.17
C LEU A 190 -8.73 -24.65 27.51
N ALA A 191 -9.64 -24.02 28.25
CA ALA A 191 -10.86 -23.47 27.66
C ALA A 191 -10.55 -22.40 26.59
N TYR A 192 -9.49 -21.61 26.77
CA TYR A 192 -9.05 -20.61 25.77
C TYR A 192 -8.31 -21.25 24.57
N VAL A 193 -7.71 -22.43 24.77
CA VAL A 193 -7.12 -23.19 23.65
C VAL A 193 -8.22 -23.71 22.72
N GLU A 194 -9.33 -24.19 23.29
CA GLU A 194 -10.48 -24.67 22.50
C GLU A 194 -11.21 -23.55 21.75
N MET A 195 -11.31 -22.35 22.33
CA MET A 195 -11.86 -21.16 21.65
C MET A 195 -11.00 -20.73 20.48
#